data_85331383b70c422eef8c8d61710e1f68
#
_entry.id   85331383b70c422eef8c8d61710e1f68
#
_cell.length_a   1.000
_cell.length_b   1.000
_cell.length_c   1.000
_cell.angle_alpha   90.00
_cell.angle_beta   90.00
_cell.angle_gamma   90.00
#
_symmetry.space_group_name_H-M   'P 1'
#
loop_
_entity.id
_entity.type
_entity.pdbx_description
1 polymer ?
#
loop_
_entity_poly.entity_id
_entity_poly.type
_entity_poly.pdbx_seq_one_letter_code
_entity_poly.pdbx_strand_id
1 'polypeptide(L)'
;MDEIKQILEKPHVSYRALWQYLAHVHGDENLPGDYDSLRNHLWKTGIKKHVKSNSHVLYETPPGKQAQFDWKEDLKIHLVNGQEITFNVFSMTLGYSREHVFIYSSHKTTSDLIRCFIQANRKVGGICKEYLTDNMSAIVSIKGTGKKIYPQINQLFQDIGAKLNLAKVHTPQTKGKDENANKFVKWIYAYDYQVKDELELINLIEEEITSSANRQINTGTGLPPAALFEKEKEYLLPLPNRILLESYLKEHVRQTVPATQLVYYKGCRYSVSSRYINETVDLYPIGEELYIYLNQRLIAKHTISQQYINYKQADYEEGLRQRVSGKTADDITEMATENLKRLSQLRSK
;
A
#
# COMPACT_ATOMS: atom_id res chain seq x y z
N MET A 1 -20.31 32.97 -35.76
CA MET A 1 -20.90 31.68 -35.31
C MET A 1 -20.18 30.49 -35.96
N ASP A 2 -19.82 30.53 -37.21
CA ASP A 2 -19.13 29.42 -37.87
C ASP A 2 -17.68 29.24 -37.38
N GLU A 3 -16.99 30.33 -37.07
CA GLU A 3 -15.66 30.32 -36.43
C GLU A 3 -15.68 29.56 -35.09
N ILE A 4 -16.68 29.85 -34.24
CA ILE A 4 -16.85 29.19 -32.94
C ILE A 4 -17.03 27.68 -33.13
N LYS A 5 -17.87 27.27 -34.11
CA LYS A 5 -18.07 25.85 -34.41
C LYS A 5 -16.80 25.18 -34.91
N GLN A 6 -16.10 25.79 -35.85
CA GLN A 6 -14.83 25.28 -36.40
C GLN A 6 -13.77 25.10 -35.30
N ILE A 7 -13.69 26.04 -34.36
CA ILE A 7 -12.71 25.96 -33.26
C ILE A 7 -13.11 24.87 -32.27
N LEU A 8 -14.40 24.73 -31.97
CA LEU A 8 -14.89 23.67 -31.05
C LEU A 8 -14.78 22.26 -31.62
N GLU A 9 -14.74 22.11 -32.94
CA GLU A 9 -14.52 20.82 -33.62
C GLU A 9 -13.07 20.34 -33.50
N LYS A 10 -12.12 21.25 -33.20
CA LYS A 10 -10.72 20.87 -32.99
C LYS A 10 -10.57 19.98 -31.75
N PRO A 11 -9.75 18.92 -31.79
CA PRO A 11 -9.51 18.07 -30.63
C PRO A 11 -8.91 18.88 -29.48
N HIS A 12 -9.32 18.54 -28.25
CA HIS A 12 -8.82 19.13 -27.00
C HIS A 12 -9.14 20.62 -26.74
N VAL A 13 -9.88 21.33 -27.58
CA VAL A 13 -10.31 22.71 -27.31
C VAL A 13 -11.43 22.70 -26.26
N SER A 14 -11.22 23.35 -25.11
CA SER A 14 -12.25 23.60 -24.10
C SER A 14 -13.01 24.90 -24.37
N TYR A 15 -14.18 25.09 -23.75
CA TYR A 15 -14.88 26.41 -23.83
C TYR A 15 -14.02 27.56 -23.29
N ARG A 16 -13.15 27.29 -22.31
CA ARG A 16 -12.21 28.29 -21.79
C ARG A 16 -11.13 28.66 -22.80
N ALA A 17 -10.59 27.66 -23.51
CA ALA A 17 -9.62 27.88 -24.58
C ALA A 17 -10.25 28.63 -25.78
N LEU A 18 -11.51 28.34 -26.12
CA LEU A 18 -12.27 29.10 -27.11
C LEU A 18 -12.40 30.57 -26.70
N TRP A 19 -12.78 30.84 -25.43
CA TRP A 19 -12.89 32.20 -24.93
C TRP A 19 -11.57 32.95 -25.03
N GLN A 20 -10.47 32.34 -24.58
CA GLN A 20 -9.14 32.96 -24.67
C GLN A 20 -8.71 33.25 -26.11
N TYR A 21 -9.02 32.32 -27.02
CA TYR A 21 -8.78 32.54 -28.45
C TYR A 21 -9.56 33.72 -29.00
N LEU A 22 -10.85 33.80 -28.73
CA LEU A 22 -11.71 34.89 -29.19
C LEU A 22 -11.25 36.25 -28.59
N ALA A 23 -10.91 36.27 -27.34
CA ALA A 23 -10.36 37.44 -26.66
C ALA A 23 -9.02 37.91 -27.29
N HIS A 24 -8.16 36.99 -27.64
CA HIS A 24 -6.88 37.28 -28.27
C HIS A 24 -7.03 37.79 -29.69
N VAL A 25 -7.95 37.19 -30.48
CA VAL A 25 -8.13 37.50 -31.91
C VAL A 25 -8.97 38.75 -32.13
N HIS A 26 -10.01 38.94 -31.31
CA HIS A 26 -10.97 40.06 -31.51
C HIS A 26 -10.82 41.18 -30.50
N GLY A 27 -10.00 41.00 -29.46
CA GLY A 27 -9.89 41.95 -28.34
C GLY A 27 -10.97 41.74 -27.29
N ASP A 28 -10.62 41.77 -26.01
CA ASP A 28 -11.54 41.58 -24.89
C ASP A 28 -12.70 42.61 -24.91
N GLU A 29 -12.41 43.84 -25.31
CA GLU A 29 -13.37 44.95 -25.40
C GLU A 29 -14.44 44.75 -26.49
N ASN A 30 -14.16 43.93 -27.47
CA ASN A 30 -15.08 43.67 -28.59
C ASN A 30 -15.94 42.41 -28.39
N LEU A 31 -15.74 41.67 -27.31
CA LEU A 31 -16.54 40.51 -27.00
C LEU A 31 -17.85 40.89 -26.30
N PRO A 32 -19.00 40.30 -26.70
CA PRO A 32 -20.32 40.63 -26.14
C PRO A 32 -20.57 40.02 -24.76
N GLY A 33 -19.66 40.17 -23.82
CA GLY A 33 -19.79 39.69 -22.47
C GLY A 33 -18.56 38.92 -21.97
N ASP A 34 -18.70 38.24 -20.84
CA ASP A 34 -17.66 37.45 -20.20
C ASP A 34 -17.71 35.97 -20.60
N TYR A 35 -16.79 35.18 -20.05
CA TYR A 35 -16.72 33.73 -20.27
C TYR A 35 -18.06 33.01 -19.95
N ASP A 36 -18.72 33.41 -18.87
CA ASP A 36 -19.97 32.78 -18.44
C ASP A 36 -21.12 33.14 -19.41
N SER A 37 -21.10 34.31 -19.97
CA SER A 37 -22.00 34.74 -21.03
C SER A 37 -21.84 33.90 -22.30
N LEU A 38 -20.59 33.68 -22.74
CA LEU A 38 -20.29 32.78 -23.88
C LEU A 38 -20.78 31.36 -23.59
N ARG A 39 -20.46 30.81 -22.42
CA ARG A 39 -20.86 29.45 -22.04
C ARG A 39 -22.38 29.29 -22.05
N ASN A 40 -23.10 30.24 -21.47
CA ASN A 40 -24.57 30.24 -21.43
C ASN A 40 -25.18 30.40 -22.83
N HIS A 41 -24.59 31.21 -23.70
CA HIS A 41 -25.01 31.37 -25.10
C HIS A 41 -24.83 30.04 -25.87
N LEU A 42 -23.68 29.40 -25.76
CA LEU A 42 -23.39 28.10 -26.40
C LEU A 42 -24.35 27.01 -25.93
N TRP A 43 -24.72 27.05 -24.65
CA TRP A 43 -25.68 26.11 -24.08
C TRP A 43 -27.12 26.34 -24.61
N LYS A 44 -27.56 27.60 -24.66
CA LYS A 44 -28.90 28.01 -25.18
C LYS A 44 -29.04 27.74 -26.69
N THR A 45 -27.99 27.93 -27.48
CA THR A 45 -27.99 27.73 -28.93
C THR A 45 -27.77 26.26 -29.32
N GLY A 46 -27.58 25.36 -28.37
CA GLY A 46 -27.35 23.94 -28.63
C GLY A 46 -26.01 23.62 -29.26
N ILE A 47 -25.10 24.59 -29.36
CA ILE A 47 -23.73 24.38 -29.85
C ILE A 47 -22.94 23.68 -28.77
N LYS A 48 -23.03 22.36 -28.76
CA LYS A 48 -22.23 21.51 -27.86
C LYS A 48 -20.94 21.11 -28.56
N LYS A 49 -19.85 21.11 -27.82
CA LYS A 49 -18.65 20.42 -28.27
C LYS A 49 -19.03 18.96 -28.55
N HIS A 50 -18.92 18.50 -29.78
CA HIS A 50 -18.94 17.09 -30.09
C HIS A 50 -17.69 16.43 -29.49
N VAL A 51 -17.69 16.21 -28.20
CA VAL A 51 -16.77 15.24 -27.60
C VAL A 51 -17.26 13.91 -28.10
N LYS A 52 -16.51 13.24 -28.98
CA LYS A 52 -16.66 11.82 -29.18
C LYS A 52 -16.47 11.19 -27.80
N SER A 53 -17.55 11.01 -27.06
CA SER A 53 -17.50 10.19 -25.87
C SER A 53 -17.27 8.78 -26.37
N ASN A 54 -16.09 8.24 -26.12
CA ASN A 54 -15.90 6.82 -26.25
C ASN A 54 -16.98 6.17 -25.38
N SER A 55 -17.73 5.22 -25.94
CA SER A 55 -18.75 4.49 -25.21
C SER A 55 -18.08 3.83 -24.00
N HIS A 56 -18.48 4.18 -22.80
CA HIS A 56 -18.02 3.53 -21.58
C HIS A 56 -18.91 2.30 -21.34
N VAL A 57 -18.41 1.14 -21.69
CA VAL A 57 -19.07 -0.12 -21.33
C VAL A 57 -18.95 -0.28 -19.83
N LEU A 58 -20.09 -0.35 -19.13
CA LEU A 58 -20.12 -0.67 -17.70
C LEU A 58 -19.57 -2.07 -17.50
N TYR A 59 -18.44 -2.17 -16.83
CA TYR A 59 -17.83 -3.45 -16.47
C TYR A 59 -18.08 -3.74 -15.00
N GLU A 60 -18.90 -4.75 -14.74
CA GLU A 60 -19.13 -5.23 -13.38
C GLU A 60 -18.10 -6.30 -12.99
N THR A 61 -17.59 -6.17 -11.79
CA THR A 61 -16.59 -7.09 -11.23
C THR A 61 -17.30 -8.15 -10.40
N PRO A 62 -17.07 -9.45 -10.60
CA PRO A 62 -17.59 -10.48 -9.72
C PRO A 62 -17.14 -10.27 -8.26
N PRO A 63 -17.94 -10.72 -7.27
CA PRO A 63 -17.60 -10.57 -5.87
C PRO A 63 -16.27 -11.25 -5.52
N GLY A 64 -15.48 -10.62 -4.66
CA GLY A 64 -14.17 -11.09 -4.20
C GLY A 64 -13.08 -11.13 -5.29
N LYS A 65 -13.38 -10.70 -6.52
CA LYS A 65 -12.41 -10.79 -7.62
C LYS A 65 -11.37 -9.71 -7.56
N GLN A 66 -11.77 -8.45 -7.43
CA GLN A 66 -10.84 -7.32 -7.55
C GLN A 66 -11.14 -6.22 -6.54
N ALA A 67 -10.08 -5.64 -5.98
CA ALA A 67 -10.13 -4.35 -5.32
C ALA A 67 -9.23 -3.35 -6.04
N GLN A 68 -9.52 -2.07 -5.88
CA GLN A 68 -8.67 -0.97 -6.34
C GLN A 68 -8.16 -0.23 -5.11
N PHE A 69 -6.92 0.26 -5.16
CA PHE A 69 -6.38 1.11 -4.11
C PHE A 69 -5.53 2.24 -4.67
N ASP A 70 -5.54 3.37 -3.97
CA ASP A 70 -4.81 4.57 -4.34
C ASP A 70 -4.48 5.41 -3.10
N TRP A 71 -3.59 6.42 -3.28
CA TRP A 71 -3.32 7.44 -2.30
C TRP A 71 -4.07 8.72 -2.59
N LYS A 72 -4.68 9.31 -1.58
CA LYS A 72 -5.01 10.73 -1.56
C LYS A 72 -3.92 11.44 -0.77
N GLU A 73 -3.09 12.18 -1.50
CA GLU A 73 -1.84 12.70 -0.98
C GLU A 73 -1.97 14.15 -0.50
N ASP A 74 -1.09 14.49 0.46
CA ASP A 74 -0.81 15.85 0.90
C ASP A 74 -2.07 16.65 1.32
N LEU A 75 -3.00 15.96 2.02
CA LEU A 75 -4.17 16.57 2.61
C LEU A 75 -3.76 17.41 3.81
N LYS A 76 -4.45 18.53 4.02
CA LYS A 76 -4.19 19.44 5.11
C LYS A 76 -5.45 19.77 5.87
N ILE A 77 -5.37 19.80 7.19
CA ILE A 77 -6.43 20.20 8.09
C ILE A 77 -5.82 20.94 9.29
N HIS A 78 -6.56 21.88 9.85
CA HIS A 78 -6.18 22.55 11.08
C HIS A 78 -6.89 21.90 12.26
N LEU A 79 -6.14 21.67 13.33
CA LEU A 79 -6.69 21.26 14.62
C LEU A 79 -7.36 22.44 15.32
N VAL A 80 -8.14 22.15 16.37
CA VAL A 80 -8.78 23.17 17.23
C VAL A 80 -7.76 24.18 17.77
N ASN A 81 -6.54 23.76 18.04
CA ASN A 81 -5.46 24.62 18.53
C ASN A 81 -4.78 25.47 17.45
N GLY A 82 -5.23 25.38 16.19
CA GLY A 82 -4.67 26.10 15.02
C GLY A 82 -3.44 25.42 14.40
N GLN A 83 -3.00 24.27 14.87
CA GLN A 83 -1.91 23.51 14.28
C GLN A 83 -2.35 22.88 12.96
N GLU A 84 -1.61 23.11 11.86
CA GLU A 84 -1.82 22.42 10.59
C GLU A 84 -1.19 21.03 10.64
N ILE A 85 -1.96 20.00 10.26
CA ILE A 85 -1.48 18.64 10.03
C ILE A 85 -1.54 18.35 8.53
N THR A 86 -0.43 17.86 7.98
CA THR A 86 -0.35 17.33 6.61
C THR A 86 -0.28 15.81 6.68
N PHE A 87 -1.13 15.12 5.93
CA PHE A 87 -1.26 13.66 5.96
C PHE A 87 -1.72 13.11 4.62
N ASN A 88 -1.76 11.79 4.54
CA ASN A 88 -2.23 11.06 3.36
C ASN A 88 -3.33 10.08 3.78
N VAL A 89 -4.21 9.75 2.86
CA VAL A 89 -5.22 8.71 3.06
C VAL A 89 -5.03 7.63 2.01
N PHE A 90 -4.77 6.42 2.47
CA PHE A 90 -4.84 5.23 1.64
C PHE A 90 -6.32 4.86 1.47
N SER A 91 -6.77 4.76 0.23
CA SER A 91 -8.13 4.33 -0.09
C SER A 91 -8.10 2.97 -0.77
N MET A 92 -8.96 2.06 -0.34
CA MET A 92 -9.22 0.79 -1.00
C MET A 92 -10.72 0.67 -1.28
N THR A 93 -11.08 0.26 -2.50
CA THR A 93 -12.47 0.08 -2.93
C THR A 93 -12.63 -1.31 -3.51
N LEU A 94 -13.54 -2.10 -2.97
CA LEU A 94 -13.88 -3.42 -3.50
C LEU A 94 -14.62 -3.31 -4.83
N GLY A 95 -14.35 -4.22 -5.74
CA GLY A 95 -14.81 -4.11 -7.11
C GLY A 95 -16.29 -4.40 -7.34
N TYR A 96 -16.90 -5.26 -6.51
CA TYR A 96 -18.31 -5.63 -6.60
C TYR A 96 -19.18 -4.73 -5.73
N SER A 97 -18.96 -4.74 -4.42
CA SER A 97 -19.78 -4.00 -3.46
C SER A 97 -19.57 -2.49 -3.53
N ARG A 98 -18.43 -2.03 -4.00
CA ARG A 98 -17.96 -0.64 -3.88
C ARG A 98 -17.64 -0.27 -2.43
N GLU A 99 -17.46 -1.24 -1.54
CA GLU A 99 -17.07 -1.02 -0.16
C GLU A 99 -15.74 -0.26 -0.11
N HIS A 100 -15.73 0.85 0.61
CA HIS A 100 -14.57 1.71 0.79
C HIS A 100 -13.91 1.44 2.13
N VAL A 101 -12.59 1.45 2.14
CA VAL A 101 -11.79 1.48 3.36
C VAL A 101 -10.79 2.62 3.24
N PHE A 102 -10.79 3.52 4.20
CA PHE A 102 -9.85 4.63 4.30
C PHE A 102 -8.93 4.40 5.48
N ILE A 103 -7.62 4.55 5.27
CA ILE A 103 -6.59 4.40 6.30
C ILE A 103 -5.72 5.65 6.31
N TYR A 104 -5.58 6.25 7.48
CA TYR A 104 -4.69 7.39 7.69
C TYR A 104 -3.22 7.00 7.57
N SER A 105 -2.41 7.90 7.02
CA SER A 105 -0.95 7.78 7.04
C SER A 105 -0.26 9.15 7.05
N SER A 106 0.69 9.33 7.95
CA SER A 106 1.54 10.52 7.96
C SER A 106 2.52 10.56 6.78
N HIS A 107 2.90 9.40 6.24
CA HIS A 107 3.82 9.25 5.10
C HIS A 107 3.23 8.31 4.05
N LYS A 108 3.89 8.26 2.89
CA LYS A 108 3.49 7.43 1.73
C LYS A 108 4.66 6.59 1.19
N THR A 109 5.51 6.10 2.09
CA THR A 109 6.61 5.20 1.76
C THR A 109 6.10 3.81 1.38
N THR A 110 6.97 2.96 0.87
CA THR A 110 6.62 1.54 0.60
C THR A 110 6.19 0.80 1.86
N SER A 111 6.81 1.10 3.02
CA SER A 111 6.43 0.50 4.30
C SER A 111 5.05 0.98 4.76
N ASP A 112 4.72 2.27 4.56
CA ASP A 112 3.39 2.79 4.86
C ASP A 112 2.32 2.18 3.96
N LEU A 113 2.62 2.02 2.67
CA LEU A 113 1.72 1.34 1.74
C LEU A 113 1.42 -0.09 2.19
N ILE A 114 2.46 -0.87 2.53
CA ILE A 114 2.30 -2.24 3.03
C ILE A 114 1.45 -2.26 4.30
N ARG A 115 1.72 -1.37 5.25
CA ARG A 115 0.95 -1.23 6.49
C ARG A 115 -0.51 -0.94 6.21
N CYS A 116 -0.80 0.09 5.41
CA CYS A 116 -2.17 0.49 5.09
C CYS A 116 -2.90 -0.62 4.31
N PHE A 117 -2.24 -1.27 3.36
CA PHE A 117 -2.78 -2.38 2.59
C PHE A 117 -3.18 -3.56 3.50
N ILE A 118 -2.30 -3.97 4.42
CA ILE A 118 -2.58 -5.05 5.37
C ILE A 118 -3.74 -4.65 6.29
N GLN A 119 -3.73 -3.42 6.80
CA GLN A 119 -4.78 -2.91 7.69
C GLN A 119 -6.14 -2.88 6.98
N ALA A 120 -6.19 -2.41 5.73
CA ALA A 120 -7.42 -2.36 4.95
C ALA A 120 -7.99 -3.78 4.71
N ASN A 121 -7.14 -4.75 4.36
CA ASN A 121 -7.58 -6.13 4.18
C ASN A 121 -8.04 -6.79 5.49
N ARG A 122 -7.44 -6.43 6.63
CA ARG A 122 -7.93 -6.85 7.96
C ARG A 122 -9.32 -6.27 8.26
N LYS A 123 -9.59 -5.00 7.89
CA LYS A 123 -10.91 -4.37 8.07
C LYS A 123 -12.00 -5.05 7.25
N VAL A 124 -11.71 -5.46 6.01
CA VAL A 124 -12.69 -6.22 5.18
C VAL A 124 -12.71 -7.71 5.51
N GLY A 125 -11.79 -8.21 6.31
CA GLY A 125 -11.76 -9.60 6.77
C GLY A 125 -11.27 -10.62 5.74
N GLY A 126 -10.63 -10.19 4.63
CA GLY A 126 -10.17 -11.10 3.59
C GLY A 126 -9.35 -10.42 2.49
N ILE A 127 -8.98 -11.21 1.49
CA ILE A 127 -8.12 -10.81 0.37
C ILE A 127 -8.89 -10.98 -0.94
N CYS A 128 -8.89 -9.96 -1.81
CA CYS A 128 -9.35 -10.11 -3.19
C CYS A 128 -8.34 -10.88 -4.03
N LYS A 129 -8.81 -11.57 -5.08
CA LYS A 129 -7.92 -12.33 -5.99
C LYS A 129 -6.97 -11.43 -6.77
N GLU A 130 -7.38 -10.19 -7.04
CA GLU A 130 -6.61 -9.20 -7.78
C GLU A 130 -6.72 -7.82 -7.14
N TYR A 131 -5.64 -7.06 -7.23
CA TYR A 131 -5.60 -5.66 -6.83
C TYR A 131 -5.13 -4.81 -8.00
N LEU A 132 -5.83 -3.70 -8.25
CA LEU A 132 -5.49 -2.73 -9.28
C LEU A 132 -5.06 -1.42 -8.62
N THR A 133 -3.96 -0.86 -9.10
CA THR A 133 -3.44 0.43 -8.63
C THR A 133 -2.65 1.11 -9.72
N ASP A 134 -2.29 2.37 -9.50
CA ASP A 134 -1.40 3.14 -10.38
C ASP A 134 0.07 2.78 -10.18
N ASN A 135 0.90 3.33 -11.08
CA ASN A 135 2.36 3.23 -10.98
C ASN A 135 2.90 4.22 -9.94
N MET A 136 2.48 4.09 -8.68
CA MET A 136 2.97 4.96 -7.60
C MET A 136 4.42 4.64 -7.21
N SER A 137 5.15 5.65 -6.79
CA SER A 137 6.57 5.53 -6.38
C SER A 137 6.78 4.57 -5.21
N ALA A 138 5.76 4.35 -4.38
CA ALA A 138 5.77 3.36 -3.30
C ALA A 138 5.76 1.91 -3.79
N ILE A 139 5.37 1.65 -5.04
CA ILE A 139 5.27 0.32 -5.65
C ILE A 139 6.37 0.06 -6.66
N VAL A 140 6.70 1.06 -7.49
CA VAL A 140 7.61 0.89 -8.62
C VAL A 140 8.82 1.81 -8.54
N SER A 141 9.97 1.27 -8.88
CA SER A 141 11.17 2.05 -9.20
C SER A 141 11.27 2.24 -10.71
N ILE A 142 11.48 3.48 -11.13
CA ILE A 142 11.73 3.83 -12.54
C ILE A 142 13.24 4.03 -12.70
N LYS A 143 13.94 3.07 -13.34
CA LYS A 143 15.35 3.20 -13.71
C LYS A 143 15.46 3.10 -15.24
N GLY A 144 15.84 4.21 -15.88
CA GLY A 144 15.89 4.29 -17.34
C GLY A 144 14.52 4.08 -17.97
N THR A 145 14.43 3.21 -18.97
CA THR A 145 13.18 2.87 -19.66
C THR A 145 12.36 1.77 -18.99
N GLY A 146 12.89 1.14 -17.92
CA GLY A 146 12.27 0.00 -17.23
C GLY A 146 11.54 0.39 -15.96
N LYS A 147 10.32 -0.16 -15.77
CA LYS A 147 9.58 -0.13 -14.49
C LYS A 147 9.79 -1.46 -13.79
N LYS A 148 10.25 -1.41 -12.54
CA LYS A 148 10.42 -2.62 -11.71
C LYS A 148 9.64 -2.45 -10.41
N ILE A 149 8.74 -3.38 -10.13
CA ILE A 149 8.04 -3.45 -8.84
C ILE A 149 9.08 -3.77 -7.74
N TYR A 150 8.95 -3.13 -6.59
CA TYR A 150 9.85 -3.41 -5.47
C TYR A 150 9.71 -4.88 -5.02
N PRO A 151 10.83 -5.58 -4.74
CA PRO A 151 10.81 -7.01 -4.37
C PRO A 151 9.88 -7.33 -3.20
N GLN A 152 9.84 -6.48 -2.17
CA GLN A 152 8.96 -6.65 -1.01
C GLN A 152 7.47 -6.55 -1.34
N ILE A 153 7.08 -5.75 -2.35
CA ILE A 153 5.69 -5.69 -2.83
C ILE A 153 5.35 -6.97 -3.60
N ASN A 154 6.21 -7.38 -4.55
CA ASN A 154 6.00 -8.63 -5.28
C ASN A 154 5.80 -9.80 -4.32
N GLN A 155 6.61 -9.82 -3.29
CA GLN A 155 6.60 -10.86 -2.30
C GLN A 155 5.32 -10.88 -1.46
N LEU A 156 4.91 -9.70 -0.96
CA LEU A 156 3.65 -9.59 -0.25
C LEU A 156 2.50 -10.18 -1.09
N PHE A 157 2.42 -9.81 -2.38
CA PHE A 157 1.35 -10.29 -3.25
C PHE A 157 1.42 -11.79 -3.55
N GLN A 158 2.62 -12.38 -3.62
CA GLN A 158 2.80 -13.83 -3.72
C GLN A 158 2.35 -14.53 -2.44
N ASP A 159 2.76 -14.02 -1.28
CA ASP A 159 2.47 -14.62 0.03
C ASP A 159 0.98 -14.57 0.40
N ILE A 160 0.28 -13.52 -0.02
CA ILE A 160 -1.18 -13.42 0.19
C ILE A 160 -1.99 -14.15 -0.90
N GLY A 161 -1.35 -14.71 -1.92
CA GLY A 161 -1.99 -15.42 -3.02
C GLY A 161 -2.84 -14.54 -3.94
N ALA A 162 -2.51 -13.25 -4.05
CA ALA A 162 -3.24 -12.29 -4.87
C ALA A 162 -2.37 -11.73 -6.02
N LYS A 163 -3.02 -11.28 -7.09
CA LYS A 163 -2.34 -10.66 -8.22
C LYS A 163 -2.35 -9.14 -8.11
N LEU A 164 -1.19 -8.51 -8.28
CA LEU A 164 -1.08 -7.06 -8.42
C LEU A 164 -1.10 -6.66 -9.90
N ASN A 165 -2.07 -5.85 -10.28
CA ASN A 165 -2.19 -5.27 -11.63
C ASN A 165 -1.88 -3.77 -11.55
N LEU A 166 -0.93 -3.32 -12.37
CA LEU A 166 -0.64 -1.90 -12.52
C LEU A 166 -1.44 -1.32 -13.69
N ALA A 167 -2.12 -0.21 -13.45
CA ALA A 167 -2.88 0.47 -14.50
C ALA A 167 -1.96 0.91 -15.65
N LYS A 168 -2.39 0.69 -16.87
CA LYS A 168 -1.68 1.20 -18.05
C LYS A 168 -1.85 2.72 -18.09
N VAL A 169 -0.77 3.43 -18.41
CA VAL A 169 -0.79 4.88 -18.62
C VAL A 169 -1.81 5.18 -19.75
N HIS A 170 -2.72 6.13 -19.51
CA HIS A 170 -3.77 6.56 -20.44
C HIS A 170 -4.97 5.62 -20.67
N THR A 171 -5.33 4.76 -19.72
CA THR A 171 -6.64 4.08 -19.76
C THR A 171 -7.56 4.61 -18.64
N PRO A 172 -8.34 5.69 -18.88
CA PRO A 172 -9.22 6.30 -17.87
C PRO A 172 -10.32 5.37 -17.35
N GLN A 173 -10.67 4.35 -18.16
CA GLN A 173 -11.76 3.41 -17.87
C GLN A 173 -11.50 2.50 -16.67
N THR A 174 -10.26 2.33 -16.26
CA THR A 174 -9.89 1.47 -15.13
C THR A 174 -10.07 2.14 -13.77
N LYS A 175 -10.13 3.47 -13.72
CA LYS A 175 -10.13 4.29 -12.49
C LYS A 175 -11.50 4.79 -12.01
N GLY A 176 -12.56 4.60 -12.76
CA GLY A 176 -13.86 5.20 -12.42
C GLY A 176 -14.44 4.80 -11.05
N LYS A 177 -13.94 3.73 -10.45
CA LYS A 177 -14.35 3.28 -9.11
C LYS A 177 -13.66 4.07 -8.00
N ASP A 178 -12.38 4.45 -8.19
CA ASP A 178 -11.60 5.22 -7.20
C ASP A 178 -11.88 6.72 -7.23
N GLU A 179 -12.30 7.29 -8.37
CA GLU A 179 -12.68 8.70 -8.44
C GLU A 179 -13.82 9.03 -7.48
N ASN A 180 -14.73 8.08 -7.24
CA ASN A 180 -15.80 8.23 -6.26
C ASN A 180 -15.29 8.17 -4.81
N ALA A 181 -14.31 7.33 -4.49
CA ALA A 181 -13.69 7.25 -3.17
C ALA A 181 -13.07 8.59 -2.75
N ASN A 182 -12.40 9.27 -3.70
CA ASN A 182 -11.80 10.58 -3.47
C ASN A 182 -12.79 11.69 -3.09
N LYS A 183 -14.07 11.55 -3.43
CA LYS A 183 -15.13 12.52 -3.00
C LYS A 183 -15.39 12.40 -1.52
N PHE A 184 -15.43 11.18 -1.00
CA PHE A 184 -15.71 10.93 0.42
C PHE A 184 -14.54 11.38 1.30
N VAL A 185 -13.30 11.15 0.88
CA VAL A 185 -12.13 11.64 1.62
C VAL A 185 -12.17 13.17 1.79
N LYS A 186 -12.70 13.91 0.82
CA LYS A 186 -12.83 15.36 0.93
C LYS A 186 -13.81 15.85 2.00
N TRP A 187 -14.67 14.98 2.54
CA TRP A 187 -15.56 15.34 3.65
C TRP A 187 -14.80 15.75 4.90
N ILE A 188 -13.55 15.34 5.03
CA ILE A 188 -12.67 15.74 6.11
C ILE A 188 -12.56 17.27 6.25
N TYR A 189 -12.65 18.01 5.14
CA TYR A 189 -12.53 19.47 5.16
C TYR A 189 -13.70 20.17 5.87
N ALA A 190 -14.84 19.48 6.06
CA ALA A 190 -15.94 20.00 6.87
C ALA A 190 -15.59 20.03 8.37
N TYR A 191 -14.54 19.32 8.78
CA TYR A 191 -14.08 19.21 10.17
C TYR A 191 -12.84 20.07 10.44
N ASP A 192 -12.46 20.94 9.51
CA ASP A 192 -11.33 21.87 9.70
C ASP A 192 -11.57 22.74 10.93
N TYR A 193 -10.57 22.90 11.78
CA TYR A 193 -10.64 23.52 13.11
C TYR A 193 -11.62 22.86 14.12
N GLN A 194 -12.07 21.63 13.88
CA GLN A 194 -12.98 20.92 14.79
C GLN A 194 -12.33 19.68 15.43
N VAL A 195 -11.27 19.17 14.85
CA VAL A 195 -10.54 17.99 15.33
C VAL A 195 -9.53 18.41 16.39
N LYS A 196 -9.49 17.72 17.53
CA LYS A 196 -8.64 18.08 18.68
C LYS A 196 -7.20 17.68 18.49
N ASP A 197 -6.97 16.46 17.97
CA ASP A 197 -5.64 15.86 17.83
C ASP A 197 -5.60 14.87 16.66
N GLU A 198 -4.41 14.32 16.39
CA GLU A 198 -4.19 13.36 15.31
C GLU A 198 -4.95 12.05 15.53
N LEU A 199 -5.17 11.62 16.78
CA LEU A 199 -5.91 10.39 17.06
C LEU A 199 -7.38 10.53 16.71
N GLU A 200 -7.99 11.67 17.02
CA GLU A 200 -9.37 11.98 16.64
C GLU A 200 -9.49 12.09 15.12
N LEU A 201 -8.45 12.63 14.43
CA LEU A 201 -8.39 12.67 12.96
C LEU A 201 -8.36 11.26 12.35
N ILE A 202 -7.56 10.36 12.92
CA ILE A 202 -7.48 8.96 12.48
C ILE A 202 -8.87 8.30 12.62
N ASN A 203 -9.51 8.43 13.79
CA ASN A 203 -10.83 7.86 14.03
C ASN A 203 -11.89 8.44 13.08
N LEU A 204 -11.86 9.76 12.83
CA LEU A 204 -12.74 10.41 11.88
C LEU A 204 -12.62 9.80 10.48
N ILE A 205 -11.39 9.59 9.98
CA ILE A 205 -11.14 9.03 8.65
C ILE A 205 -11.52 7.56 8.60
N GLU A 206 -10.99 6.77 9.52
CA GLU A 206 -11.02 5.31 9.44
C GLU A 206 -12.35 4.71 9.85
N GLU A 207 -13.13 5.40 10.69
CA GLU A 207 -14.42 4.91 11.18
C GLU A 207 -15.58 5.76 10.64
N GLU A 208 -15.63 7.06 10.94
CA GLU A 208 -16.80 7.88 10.64
C GLU A 208 -16.98 8.13 9.14
N ILE A 209 -15.97 8.62 8.44
CA ILE A 209 -16.02 8.88 7.00
C ILE A 209 -16.18 7.57 6.23
N THR A 210 -15.44 6.52 6.59
CA THR A 210 -15.54 5.19 5.97
C THR A 210 -16.96 4.64 6.12
N SER A 211 -17.50 4.61 7.33
CA SER A 211 -18.86 4.14 7.59
C SER A 211 -19.91 4.97 6.86
N SER A 212 -19.78 6.30 6.87
CA SER A 212 -20.72 7.20 6.20
C SER A 212 -20.70 7.02 4.68
N ALA A 213 -19.52 6.83 4.08
CA ALA A 213 -19.36 6.55 2.65
C ALA A 213 -20.06 5.23 2.25
N ASN A 214 -19.90 4.18 3.08
CA ASN A 214 -20.43 2.86 2.80
C ASN A 214 -21.95 2.73 3.02
N ARG A 215 -22.57 3.68 3.73
CA ARG A 215 -24.03 3.75 3.91
C ARG A 215 -24.74 4.52 2.80
N GLN A 216 -24.04 5.32 2.00
CA GLN A 216 -24.66 6.06 0.91
C GLN A 216 -24.97 5.16 -0.29
N ILE A 217 -26.12 5.41 -0.92
CA ILE A 217 -26.51 4.70 -2.13
C ILE A 217 -25.49 5.02 -3.24
N ASN A 218 -24.82 4.00 -3.74
CA ASN A 218 -23.95 4.13 -4.89
C ASN A 218 -24.78 4.21 -6.17
N THR A 219 -24.56 5.25 -6.97
CA THR A 219 -25.34 5.49 -8.20
C THR A 219 -25.17 4.41 -9.25
N GLY A 220 -24.04 3.71 -9.26
CA GLY A 220 -23.76 2.63 -10.22
C GLY A 220 -24.44 1.30 -9.87
N THR A 221 -24.60 1.00 -8.58
CA THR A 221 -25.19 -0.26 -8.10
C THR A 221 -26.64 -0.10 -7.64
N GLY A 222 -27.08 1.12 -7.35
CA GLY A 222 -28.40 1.41 -6.79
C GLY A 222 -28.57 1.01 -5.31
N LEU A 223 -27.51 0.49 -4.66
CA LEU A 223 -27.52 0.03 -3.27
C LEU A 223 -26.35 0.63 -2.49
N PRO A 224 -26.43 0.70 -1.15
CA PRO A 224 -25.30 1.05 -0.33
C PRO A 224 -24.19 -0.01 -0.43
N PRO A 225 -22.90 0.41 -0.48
CA PRO A 225 -21.78 -0.53 -0.46
C PRO A 225 -21.85 -1.57 0.65
N ALA A 226 -22.14 -1.15 1.88
CA ALA A 226 -22.25 -2.06 3.03
C ALA A 226 -23.28 -3.19 2.82
N ALA A 227 -24.40 -2.92 2.14
CA ALA A 227 -25.39 -3.95 1.86
C ALA A 227 -24.90 -5.01 0.86
N LEU A 228 -24.14 -4.57 -0.17
CA LEU A 228 -23.55 -5.48 -1.15
C LEU A 228 -22.33 -6.19 -0.60
N PHE A 229 -21.63 -5.61 0.36
CA PHE A 229 -20.46 -6.20 1.00
C PHE A 229 -20.82 -7.47 1.78
N GLU A 230 -22.01 -7.56 2.39
CA GLU A 230 -22.49 -8.76 3.06
C GLU A 230 -22.40 -10.00 2.17
N LYS A 231 -22.64 -9.85 0.86
CA LYS A 231 -22.46 -10.91 -0.12
C LYS A 231 -21.00 -11.07 -0.54
N GLU A 232 -20.27 -9.96 -0.77
CA GLU A 232 -18.90 -10.03 -1.30
C GLU A 232 -17.92 -10.67 -0.33
N LYS A 233 -18.09 -10.48 0.98
CA LYS A 233 -17.21 -11.04 2.02
C LYS A 233 -17.11 -12.57 1.98
N GLU A 234 -18.15 -13.27 1.49
CA GLU A 234 -18.15 -14.73 1.36
C GLU A 234 -17.21 -15.23 0.26
N TYR A 235 -16.84 -14.36 -0.68
CA TYR A 235 -15.99 -14.67 -1.84
C TYR A 235 -14.55 -14.21 -1.69
N LEU A 236 -14.23 -13.54 -0.59
CA LEU A 236 -12.85 -13.13 -0.30
C LEU A 236 -12.01 -14.38 0.07
N LEU A 237 -10.76 -14.37 -0.32
CA LEU A 237 -9.79 -15.34 0.16
C LEU A 237 -9.53 -15.09 1.66
N PRO A 238 -9.25 -16.14 2.44
CA PRO A 238 -8.95 -15.98 3.85
C PRO A 238 -7.70 -15.11 4.06
N LEU A 239 -7.69 -14.36 5.15
CA LEU A 239 -6.49 -13.63 5.55
C LEU A 239 -5.34 -14.62 5.80
N PRO A 240 -4.13 -14.31 5.34
CA PRO A 240 -2.95 -15.10 5.67
C PRO A 240 -2.68 -15.16 7.17
N ASN A 241 -1.79 -16.09 7.56
CA ASN A 241 -1.40 -16.22 8.95
C ASN A 241 -0.93 -14.86 9.52
N ARG A 242 -1.38 -14.57 10.74
CA ARG A 242 -1.04 -13.33 11.46
C ARG A 242 0.47 -13.07 11.52
N ILE A 243 1.27 -14.11 11.76
CA ILE A 243 2.74 -14.01 11.83
C ILE A 243 3.31 -13.50 10.52
N LEU A 244 2.82 -14.03 9.39
CA LEU A 244 3.26 -13.60 8.06
C LEU A 244 2.92 -12.12 7.82
N LEU A 245 1.70 -11.69 8.10
CA LEU A 245 1.32 -10.29 7.94
C LEU A 245 2.10 -9.36 8.87
N GLU A 246 2.36 -9.79 10.10
CA GLU A 246 3.15 -9.01 11.06
C GLU A 246 4.63 -8.91 10.67
N SER A 247 5.19 -9.87 9.95
CA SER A 247 6.56 -9.79 9.44
C SER A 247 6.76 -8.62 8.47
N TYR A 248 5.71 -8.25 7.72
CA TYR A 248 5.72 -7.07 6.84
C TYR A 248 5.54 -5.73 7.57
N LEU A 249 4.99 -5.74 8.78
CA LEU A 249 4.69 -4.52 9.56
C LEU A 249 5.83 -4.10 10.47
N LYS A 250 6.79 -4.98 10.73
CA LYS A 250 7.91 -4.72 11.63
C LYS A 250 9.14 -4.30 10.84
N GLU A 251 9.91 -3.39 11.44
CA GLU A 251 11.26 -3.15 11.00
C GLU A 251 12.05 -4.46 11.10
N HIS A 252 12.53 -4.94 9.98
CA HIS A 252 13.42 -6.09 9.93
C HIS A 252 14.85 -5.64 9.74
N VAL A 253 15.78 -6.39 10.29
CA VAL A 253 17.20 -6.16 10.13
C VAL A 253 17.72 -7.11 9.07
N ARG A 254 18.23 -6.57 7.97
CA ARG A 254 18.86 -7.35 6.93
C ARG A 254 20.37 -7.41 7.14
N GLN A 255 20.94 -8.59 7.12
CA GLN A 255 22.39 -8.77 7.28
C GLN A 255 22.88 -10.06 6.63
N THR A 256 24.18 -10.09 6.28
CA THR A 256 24.83 -11.28 5.75
C THR A 256 25.28 -12.18 6.90
N VAL A 257 25.06 -13.49 6.80
CA VAL A 257 25.50 -14.47 7.78
C VAL A 257 27.03 -14.59 7.72
N PRO A 258 27.74 -14.24 8.80
CA PRO A 258 29.20 -14.30 8.83
C PRO A 258 29.71 -15.75 8.97
N ALA A 259 30.99 -15.95 8.78
CA ALA A 259 31.66 -17.26 8.97
C ALA A 259 31.52 -17.82 10.41
N THR A 260 31.15 -16.98 11.38
CA THR A 260 30.82 -17.39 12.76
C THR A 260 29.44 -17.98 12.90
N GLN A 261 28.61 -17.99 11.85
CA GLN A 261 27.20 -18.44 11.86
C GLN A 261 26.30 -17.60 12.79
N LEU A 262 26.73 -16.44 13.24
CA LEU A 262 26.06 -15.61 14.23
C LEU A 262 25.57 -14.31 13.61
N VAL A 263 24.26 -14.16 13.49
CA VAL A 263 23.63 -12.88 13.13
C VAL A 263 23.40 -12.02 14.37
N TYR A 264 23.40 -10.71 14.19
CA TYR A 264 23.34 -9.75 15.28
C TYR A 264 21.96 -9.10 15.41
N TYR A 265 21.43 -9.07 16.63
CA TYR A 265 20.20 -8.33 16.95
C TYR A 265 20.22 -7.77 18.39
N LYS A 266 20.03 -6.46 18.53
CA LYS A 266 19.94 -5.72 19.81
C LYS A 266 21.01 -6.10 20.86
N GLY A 267 22.28 -6.08 20.47
CA GLY A 267 23.38 -6.37 21.39
C GLY A 267 23.72 -7.86 21.52
N CYS A 268 22.89 -8.76 21.00
CA CYS A 268 23.06 -10.20 21.13
C CYS A 268 23.28 -10.85 19.74
N ARG A 269 23.83 -12.05 19.73
CA ARG A 269 24.13 -12.83 18.53
C ARG A 269 23.38 -14.15 18.56
N TYR A 270 22.83 -14.57 17.44
CA TYR A 270 21.97 -15.73 17.29
C TYR A 270 22.46 -16.64 16.17
N SER A 271 22.53 -17.95 16.41
CA SER A 271 23.07 -18.89 15.44
C SER A 271 22.12 -19.15 14.28
N VAL A 272 22.77 -19.46 13.15
CA VAL A 272 22.13 -19.96 11.92
C VAL A 272 22.97 -21.11 11.41
N SER A 273 22.37 -22.13 10.77
CA SER A 273 23.10 -23.26 10.20
C SER A 273 24.25 -22.81 9.27
N SER A 274 25.36 -23.52 9.30
CA SER A 274 26.56 -23.22 8.51
C SER A 274 26.34 -23.17 7.00
N ARG A 275 25.31 -23.85 6.51
CA ARG A 275 24.92 -23.86 5.09
C ARG A 275 24.49 -22.49 4.55
N TYR A 276 24.17 -21.54 5.44
CA TYR A 276 23.71 -20.20 5.09
C TYR A 276 24.80 -19.12 5.24
N ILE A 277 26.05 -19.51 5.48
CA ILE A 277 27.19 -18.58 5.53
C ILE A 277 27.29 -17.84 4.20
N ASN A 278 27.51 -16.52 4.26
CA ASN A 278 27.54 -15.56 3.13
C ASN A 278 26.17 -15.28 2.49
N GLU A 279 25.08 -15.92 2.93
CA GLU A 279 23.73 -15.57 2.50
C GLU A 279 23.21 -14.33 3.24
N THR A 280 22.37 -13.55 2.56
CA THR A 280 21.71 -12.38 3.17
C THR A 280 20.36 -12.80 3.73
N VAL A 281 20.20 -12.63 5.04
CA VAL A 281 19.01 -13.03 5.78
C VAL A 281 18.28 -11.83 6.36
N ASP A 282 16.96 -11.98 6.51
CA ASP A 282 16.08 -11.01 7.13
C ASP A 282 15.66 -11.49 8.54
N LEU A 283 15.88 -10.63 9.55
CA LEU A 283 15.57 -10.88 10.96
C LEU A 283 14.30 -10.14 11.35
N TYR A 284 13.31 -10.87 11.82
CA TYR A 284 12.02 -10.34 12.27
C TYR A 284 11.81 -10.62 13.76
N PRO A 285 11.84 -9.61 14.63
CA PRO A 285 11.44 -9.76 16.02
C PRO A 285 9.92 -9.78 16.13
N ILE A 286 9.34 -10.84 16.66
CA ILE A 286 7.89 -11.01 16.86
C ILE A 286 7.63 -11.43 18.29
N GLY A 287 7.15 -10.50 19.12
CA GLY A 287 7.01 -10.71 20.54
C GLY A 287 8.39 -10.96 21.17
N GLU A 288 8.55 -12.09 21.87
CA GLU A 288 9.82 -12.49 22.49
C GLU A 288 10.67 -13.40 21.58
N GLU A 289 10.30 -13.57 20.33
CA GLU A 289 10.93 -14.48 19.40
C GLU A 289 11.61 -13.72 18.25
N LEU A 290 12.78 -14.19 17.82
CA LEU A 290 13.50 -13.71 16.64
C LEU A 290 13.41 -14.76 15.53
N TYR A 291 12.71 -14.40 14.47
CA TYR A 291 12.57 -15.22 13.26
C TYR A 291 13.61 -14.79 12.23
N ILE A 292 14.32 -15.75 11.65
CA ILE A 292 15.35 -15.50 10.64
C ILE A 292 14.95 -16.19 9.34
N TYR A 293 14.85 -15.41 8.27
CA TYR A 293 14.39 -15.87 6.96
C TYR A 293 15.47 -15.69 5.90
N LEU A 294 15.59 -16.66 5.01
CA LEU A 294 16.34 -16.56 3.76
C LEU A 294 15.34 -16.70 2.60
N ASN A 295 15.25 -15.69 1.73
CA ASN A 295 14.31 -15.68 0.61
C ASN A 295 12.92 -16.20 1.05
N GLN A 296 12.43 -15.70 2.21
CA GLN A 296 11.15 -15.98 2.87
C GLN A 296 10.96 -17.38 3.45
N ARG A 297 11.92 -18.23 3.31
CA ARG A 297 11.94 -19.49 4.03
C ARG A 297 12.46 -19.24 5.44
N LEU A 298 11.69 -19.63 6.45
CA LEU A 298 12.16 -19.63 7.83
C LEU A 298 13.33 -20.62 7.97
N ILE A 299 14.49 -20.12 8.36
CA ILE A 299 15.72 -20.93 8.50
C ILE A 299 16.16 -21.08 9.95
N ALA A 300 15.80 -20.13 10.82
CA ALA A 300 16.04 -20.23 12.25
C ALA A 300 15.00 -19.42 13.04
N LYS A 301 14.77 -19.84 14.29
CA LYS A 301 13.91 -19.17 15.26
C LYS A 301 14.59 -19.22 16.62
N HIS A 302 14.72 -18.10 17.30
CA HIS A 302 15.32 -18.01 18.65
C HIS A 302 14.41 -17.23 19.58
N THR A 303 14.44 -17.55 20.87
CA THR A 303 13.89 -16.65 21.89
C THR A 303 14.85 -15.47 22.08
N ILE A 304 14.35 -14.25 22.04
CA ILE A 304 15.15 -13.04 22.28
C ILE A 304 15.61 -13.08 23.73
N SER A 305 16.91 -13.05 23.96
CA SER A 305 17.51 -13.13 25.27
C SER A 305 18.50 -11.97 25.50
N GLN A 306 18.92 -11.81 26.75
CA GLN A 306 20.00 -10.88 27.11
C GLN A 306 21.38 -11.55 27.04
N GLN A 307 21.46 -12.82 26.71
CA GLN A 307 22.69 -13.55 26.56
C GLN A 307 23.43 -13.10 25.30
N TYR A 308 24.69 -12.75 25.42
CA TYR A 308 25.47 -12.17 24.33
C TYR A 308 25.59 -13.11 23.10
N ILE A 309 25.75 -14.43 23.32
CA ILE A 309 25.87 -15.44 22.26
C ILE A 309 24.81 -16.53 22.48
N ASN A 310 23.96 -16.73 21.51
CA ASN A 310 22.85 -17.68 21.51
C ASN A 310 23.03 -18.69 20.37
N TYR A 311 23.85 -19.72 20.59
CA TYR A 311 23.92 -20.85 19.68
C TYR A 311 22.84 -21.88 19.99
N LYS A 312 22.23 -22.42 18.95
CA LYS A 312 21.61 -23.75 19.05
C LYS A 312 22.67 -24.82 18.97
N GLN A 313 22.54 -25.84 19.77
CA GLN A 313 23.51 -26.95 19.81
C GLN A 313 23.73 -27.56 18.43
N ALA A 314 22.66 -27.82 17.68
CA ALA A 314 22.74 -28.38 16.34
C ALA A 314 23.56 -27.53 15.36
N ASP A 315 23.39 -26.20 15.38
CA ASP A 315 24.15 -25.28 14.52
C ASP A 315 25.64 -25.27 14.88
N TYR A 316 25.92 -25.31 16.19
CA TYR A 316 27.33 -25.36 16.71
C TYR A 316 28.03 -26.67 16.33
N GLU A 317 27.34 -27.82 16.51
CA GLU A 317 27.85 -29.12 16.11
C GLU A 317 28.10 -29.20 14.60
N GLU A 318 27.18 -28.67 13.78
CA GLU A 318 27.36 -28.60 12.33
C GLU A 318 28.62 -27.83 11.95
N GLY A 319 28.86 -26.69 12.59
CA GLY A 319 30.08 -25.88 12.39
C GLY A 319 31.33 -26.59 12.85
N LEU A 320 31.28 -27.32 13.96
CA LEU A 320 32.43 -28.12 14.44
C LEU A 320 32.79 -29.25 13.49
N ARG A 321 31.80 -30.01 12.95
CA ARG A 321 32.03 -31.10 11.98
C ARG A 321 32.77 -30.64 10.73
N GLN A 322 32.57 -29.38 10.33
CA GLN A 322 33.29 -28.83 9.18
C GLN A 322 34.75 -28.46 9.48
N ARG A 323 35.10 -28.28 10.76
CA ARG A 323 36.45 -27.83 11.17
C ARG A 323 37.32 -28.92 11.78
N VAL A 324 36.71 -29.91 12.38
CA VAL A 324 37.41 -30.95 13.15
C VAL A 324 37.36 -32.29 12.39
N SER A 325 38.49 -32.72 11.84
CA SER A 325 38.59 -34.00 11.14
C SER A 325 38.88 -35.14 12.13
N GLY A 326 38.36 -36.34 11.86
CA GLY A 326 38.72 -37.56 12.59
C GLY A 326 38.08 -37.73 13.96
N LYS A 327 37.06 -36.92 14.31
CA LYS A 327 36.31 -37.07 15.55
C LYS A 327 34.97 -37.79 15.32
N THR A 328 34.55 -38.58 16.33
CA THR A 328 33.22 -39.24 16.31
C THR A 328 32.10 -38.24 16.55
N ALA A 329 30.85 -38.64 16.28
CA ALA A 329 29.69 -37.82 16.57
C ALA A 329 29.59 -37.48 18.05
N ASP A 330 29.89 -38.44 18.91
CA ASP A 330 29.84 -38.28 20.39
C ASP A 330 30.90 -37.30 20.87
N ASP A 331 32.14 -37.37 20.35
CA ASP A 331 33.21 -36.40 20.64
C ASP A 331 32.78 -34.97 20.27
N ILE A 332 32.12 -34.78 19.13
CA ILE A 332 31.67 -33.46 18.65
C ILE A 332 30.56 -32.93 19.55
N THR A 333 29.65 -33.78 19.99
CA THR A 333 28.54 -33.37 20.90
C THR A 333 29.09 -32.97 22.27
N GLU A 334 30.06 -33.72 22.79
CA GLU A 334 30.73 -33.40 24.06
C GLU A 334 31.48 -32.05 23.96
N MET A 335 32.29 -31.89 22.92
CA MET A 335 33.01 -30.63 22.65
C MET A 335 32.05 -29.45 22.49
N ALA A 336 30.92 -29.64 21.79
CA ALA A 336 29.90 -28.61 21.63
C ALA A 336 29.30 -28.19 22.97
N THR A 337 28.91 -29.17 23.79
CA THR A 337 28.30 -28.94 25.11
C THR A 337 29.22 -28.17 26.04
N GLU A 338 30.49 -28.56 26.09
CA GLU A 338 31.48 -27.86 26.93
C GLU A 338 31.75 -26.42 26.47
N ASN A 339 31.89 -26.21 25.15
CA ASN A 339 32.15 -24.89 24.58
C ASN A 339 30.94 -23.99 24.71
N LEU A 340 29.70 -24.47 24.50
CA LEU A 340 28.46 -23.70 24.67
C LEU A 340 28.28 -23.27 26.12
N LYS A 341 28.64 -24.12 27.09
CA LYS A 341 28.64 -23.76 28.50
C LYS A 341 29.62 -22.61 28.82
N ARG A 342 30.82 -22.61 28.20
CA ARG A 342 31.77 -21.49 28.35
C ARG A 342 31.26 -20.22 27.66
N LEU A 343 30.64 -20.33 26.47
CA LEU A 343 30.09 -19.20 25.74
C LEU A 343 28.89 -18.56 26.45
N SER A 344 28.09 -19.35 27.17
CA SER A 344 26.95 -18.83 27.95
C SER A 344 27.37 -17.94 29.12
N GLN A 345 28.62 -18.02 29.53
CA GLN A 345 29.19 -17.18 30.62
C GLN A 345 29.70 -15.82 30.11
N LEU A 346 29.76 -15.62 28.79
CA LEU A 346 30.14 -14.35 28.19
C LEU A 346 29.00 -13.32 28.35
N ARG A 347 29.32 -12.18 28.95
CA ARG A 347 28.34 -11.09 29.14
C ARG A 347 28.32 -10.19 27.88
N SER A 348 27.14 -9.68 27.54
CA SER A 348 27.01 -8.53 26.64
C SER A 348 27.72 -7.32 27.25
N LYS A 349 28.51 -6.60 26.46
CA LYS A 349 29.09 -5.32 26.87
C LYS A 349 28.05 -4.23 26.90
#